data_e83a4ffbc6d70b9b6aeb220bb347d8df
#
_entry.id   e83a4ffbc6d70b9b6aeb220bb347d8df
#
_cell.length_a   1.000
_cell.length_b   1.000
_cell.length_c   1.000
_cell.angle_alpha   90.00
_cell.angle_beta   90.00
_cell.angle_gamma   90.00
#
_symmetry.space_group_name_H-M   'P 1'
#
loop_
_entity.id
_entity.type
_entity.pdbx_description
1 polymer ?
#
loop_
_entity_poly.entity_id
_entity_poly.type
_entity_poly.pdbx_seq_one_letter_code
_entity_poly.pdbx_strand_id
1 'polypeptide(L)'
;MKNIFLTGTAGSGKSNLTGILSNWYQQEGKDVITVNLDPGVSDVPYGIDVDIRNYINLKDIMDKYNLGPNGSLILASDLIATKLEQIEEEIDEYNPDYVFIDTPGQIELFAYRKSGPYFIKNISNEANVNLFLFDATLVSDPSNFLSIALLASSIKLRLEIPQISILTKKDLITDSQDRILKWADDFSELLDDLNEGGEVYDLTSRMAETVLESNIIDELIPTSTIDNEGIVEVIASISRIIDRGE
;
A
#
# COMPACT_ATOMS: atom_id res chain seq x y z
N MET A 1 -3.52 -1.15 19.97
CA MET A 1 -3.82 -1.61 18.60
C MET A 1 -2.92 -0.88 17.62
N LYS A 2 -2.28 -1.59 16.69
CA LYS A 2 -1.31 -1.08 15.71
C LYS A 2 -1.84 -1.40 14.32
N ASN A 3 -2.02 -0.37 13.47
CA ASN A 3 -2.66 -0.53 12.16
C ASN A 3 -1.62 -0.47 11.04
N ILE A 4 -1.59 -1.49 10.21
CA ILE A 4 -0.70 -1.61 9.06
C ILE A 4 -1.55 -1.58 7.78
N PHE A 5 -1.44 -0.47 7.05
CA PHE A 5 -2.12 -0.28 5.77
C PHE A 5 -1.24 -0.76 4.63
N LEU A 6 -1.81 -1.50 3.69
CA LEU A 6 -1.11 -1.91 2.47
C LEU A 6 -1.67 -1.13 1.30
N THR A 7 -0.84 -0.27 0.71
CA THR A 7 -1.20 0.58 -0.43
C THR A 7 -0.26 0.31 -1.62
N GLY A 8 -0.66 0.73 -2.80
CA GLY A 8 0.10 0.52 -4.03
C GLY A 8 -0.82 0.35 -5.22
N THR A 9 -0.24 0.23 -6.41
CA THR A 9 -1.01 0.06 -7.65
C THR A 9 -1.79 -1.26 -7.69
N ALA A 10 -2.77 -1.34 -8.59
CA ALA A 10 -3.50 -2.58 -8.82
C ALA A 10 -2.54 -3.70 -9.22
N GLY A 11 -2.70 -4.87 -8.63
CA GLY A 11 -1.84 -6.03 -8.90
C GLY A 11 -0.46 -5.99 -8.24
N SER A 12 -0.12 -4.99 -7.42
CA SER A 12 1.21 -4.90 -6.76
C SER A 12 1.46 -5.93 -5.64
N GLY A 13 0.49 -6.80 -5.33
CA GLY A 13 0.68 -7.88 -4.37
C GLY A 13 0.23 -7.56 -2.94
N LYS A 14 -0.60 -6.50 -2.72
CA LYS A 14 -1.11 -6.11 -1.41
C LYS A 14 -1.72 -7.27 -0.64
N SER A 15 -2.71 -7.95 -1.21
CA SER A 15 -3.41 -9.05 -0.55
C SER A 15 -2.50 -10.23 -0.21
N ASN A 16 -1.53 -10.56 -1.09
CA ASN A 16 -0.55 -11.60 -0.80
C ASN A 16 0.34 -11.23 0.39
N LEU A 17 0.84 -9.99 0.41
CA LEU A 17 1.69 -9.51 1.51
C LEU A 17 0.89 -9.38 2.81
N THR A 18 -0.38 -8.96 2.75
CA THR A 18 -1.30 -8.96 3.90
C THR A 18 -1.37 -10.36 4.53
N GLY A 19 -1.61 -11.40 3.72
CA GLY A 19 -1.71 -12.77 4.21
C GLY A 19 -0.41 -13.28 4.83
N ILE A 20 0.74 -12.99 4.24
CA ILE A 20 2.04 -13.44 4.77
C ILE A 20 2.38 -12.74 6.08
N LEU A 21 2.25 -11.42 6.14
CA LEU A 21 2.56 -10.66 7.34
C LEU A 21 1.61 -11.01 8.49
N SER A 22 0.30 -11.06 8.24
CA SER A 22 -0.66 -11.44 9.28
C SER A 22 -0.40 -12.84 9.85
N ASN A 23 -0.14 -13.82 8.98
CA ASN A 23 0.22 -15.18 9.42
C ASN A 23 1.52 -15.20 10.23
N TRP A 24 2.53 -14.43 9.84
CA TRP A 24 3.79 -14.36 10.57
C TRP A 24 3.58 -13.82 11.99
N TYR A 25 2.86 -12.70 12.16
CA TYR A 25 2.57 -12.14 13.48
C TYR A 25 1.71 -13.06 14.34
N GLN A 26 0.76 -13.80 13.75
CA GLN A 26 -0.01 -14.83 14.45
C GLN A 26 0.87 -15.98 14.96
N GLN A 27 1.86 -16.43 14.16
CA GLN A 27 2.82 -17.46 14.56
C GLN A 27 3.73 -17.00 15.72
N GLU A 28 4.01 -15.69 15.80
CA GLU A 28 4.71 -15.08 16.93
C GLU A 28 3.81 -14.84 18.16
N GLY A 29 2.58 -15.34 18.13
CA GLY A 29 1.65 -15.30 19.27
C GLY A 29 1.00 -13.95 19.50
N LYS A 30 0.90 -13.11 18.47
CA LYS A 30 0.18 -11.82 18.51
C LYS A 30 -1.30 -12.02 18.15
N ASP A 31 -2.17 -11.25 18.78
CA ASP A 31 -3.57 -11.15 18.37
C ASP A 31 -3.67 -10.25 17.12
N VAL A 32 -3.97 -10.88 15.99
CA VAL A 32 -3.94 -10.23 14.66
C VAL A 32 -5.26 -10.43 13.96
N ILE A 33 -5.81 -9.36 13.41
CA ILE A 33 -6.93 -9.42 12.48
C ILE A 33 -6.58 -8.81 11.12
N THR A 34 -7.32 -9.24 10.11
CA THR A 34 -7.22 -8.75 8.74
C THR A 34 -8.51 -8.07 8.32
N VAL A 35 -8.37 -6.90 7.71
CA VAL A 35 -9.48 -6.07 7.23
C VAL A 35 -9.38 -5.92 5.72
N ASN A 36 -10.43 -6.32 5.00
CA ASN A 36 -10.55 -6.04 3.57
C ASN A 36 -11.37 -4.77 3.35
N LEU A 37 -10.76 -3.74 2.77
CA LEU A 37 -11.44 -2.50 2.36
C LEU A 37 -11.71 -2.41 0.84
N ASP A 38 -11.40 -3.46 0.06
CA ASP A 38 -11.70 -3.48 -1.38
C ASP A 38 -13.08 -4.10 -1.64
N PRO A 39 -14.11 -3.30 -1.98
CA PRO A 39 -15.42 -3.83 -2.30
C PRO A 39 -15.47 -4.56 -3.65
N GLY A 40 -14.42 -4.44 -4.47
CA GLY A 40 -14.34 -5.01 -5.81
C GLY A 40 -13.57 -6.33 -5.89
N VAL A 41 -12.91 -6.76 -4.83
CA VAL A 41 -12.16 -8.01 -4.86
C VAL A 41 -13.11 -9.22 -4.79
N SER A 42 -12.85 -10.27 -5.60
CA SER A 42 -13.63 -11.52 -5.52
C SER A 42 -13.10 -12.42 -4.40
N ASP A 43 -11.82 -12.69 -4.43
CA ASP A 43 -11.13 -13.59 -3.52
C ASP A 43 -9.81 -13.00 -3.05
N VAL A 44 -9.42 -13.30 -1.80
CA VAL A 44 -8.13 -12.91 -1.23
C VAL A 44 -7.40 -14.14 -0.66
N PRO A 45 -6.06 -14.15 -0.62
CA PRO A 45 -5.27 -15.31 -0.18
C PRO A 45 -5.11 -15.40 1.35
N TYR A 46 -5.98 -14.78 2.12
CA TYR A 46 -5.96 -14.78 3.59
C TYR A 46 -7.38 -14.91 4.17
N GLY A 47 -7.49 -15.30 5.43
CA GLY A 47 -8.77 -15.24 6.17
C GLY A 47 -9.13 -13.78 6.44
N ILE A 48 -10.37 -13.39 6.16
CA ILE A 48 -10.84 -12.02 6.41
C ILE A 48 -11.63 -12.04 7.72
N ASP A 49 -11.24 -11.19 8.67
CA ASP A 49 -11.96 -11.02 9.93
C ASP A 49 -13.01 -9.93 9.81
N VAL A 50 -12.68 -8.79 9.18
CA VAL A 50 -13.60 -7.68 8.91
C VAL A 50 -13.63 -7.38 7.40
N ASP A 51 -14.82 -7.43 6.81
CA ASP A 51 -14.98 -7.34 5.35
C ASP A 51 -15.94 -6.23 4.93
N ILE A 52 -15.44 -5.24 4.19
CA ILE A 52 -16.27 -4.14 3.67
C ILE A 52 -17.45 -4.65 2.80
N ARG A 53 -17.31 -5.82 2.16
CA ARG A 53 -18.34 -6.41 1.30
C ARG A 53 -19.59 -6.84 2.09
N ASN A 54 -19.49 -7.00 3.42
CA ASN A 54 -20.63 -7.23 4.30
C ASN A 54 -21.51 -5.97 4.45
N TYR A 55 -20.94 -4.79 4.24
CA TYR A 55 -21.59 -3.48 4.37
C TYR A 55 -21.93 -2.84 3.04
N ILE A 56 -21.17 -3.15 1.98
CA ILE A 56 -21.26 -2.52 0.67
C ILE A 56 -21.24 -3.60 -0.41
N ASN A 57 -22.38 -3.78 -1.08
CA ASN A 57 -22.53 -4.72 -2.19
C ASN A 57 -22.48 -3.96 -3.52
N LEU A 58 -21.47 -4.24 -4.36
CA LEU A 58 -21.31 -3.59 -5.66
C LEU A 58 -22.48 -3.86 -6.61
N LYS A 59 -23.03 -5.07 -6.60
CA LYS A 59 -24.14 -5.44 -7.47
C LYS A 59 -25.39 -4.61 -7.13
N ASP A 60 -25.68 -4.45 -5.85
CA ASP A 60 -26.81 -3.64 -5.40
C ASP A 60 -26.62 -2.16 -5.79
N ILE A 61 -25.39 -1.66 -5.74
CA ILE A 61 -25.05 -0.30 -6.19
C ILE A 61 -25.25 -0.17 -7.71
N MET A 62 -24.77 -1.13 -8.49
CA MET A 62 -24.93 -1.14 -9.95
C MET A 62 -26.42 -1.11 -10.33
N ASP A 63 -27.21 -1.98 -9.72
CA ASP A 63 -28.63 -2.10 -10.02
C ASP A 63 -29.43 -0.86 -9.56
N LYS A 64 -29.15 -0.37 -8.33
CA LYS A 64 -29.87 0.76 -7.74
C LYS A 64 -29.64 2.09 -8.46
N TYR A 65 -28.39 2.32 -8.89
CA TYR A 65 -27.96 3.60 -9.47
C TYR A 65 -27.74 3.51 -10.99
N ASN A 66 -27.99 2.36 -11.60
CA ASN A 66 -27.78 2.09 -13.03
C ASN A 66 -26.35 2.45 -13.46
N LEU A 67 -25.34 2.00 -12.68
CA LEU A 67 -23.93 2.26 -12.89
C LEU A 67 -23.21 1.05 -13.48
N GLY A 68 -22.21 1.30 -14.32
CA GLY A 68 -21.25 0.28 -14.71
C GLY A 68 -20.24 -0.04 -13.58
N PRO A 69 -19.38 -1.08 -13.77
CA PRO A 69 -18.42 -1.53 -12.74
C PRO A 69 -17.56 -0.41 -12.14
N ASN A 70 -16.95 0.42 -12.98
CA ASN A 70 -16.08 1.52 -12.53
C ASN A 70 -16.86 2.59 -11.74
N GLY A 71 -18.06 2.96 -12.21
CA GLY A 71 -18.91 3.93 -11.51
C GLY A 71 -19.38 3.41 -10.15
N SER A 72 -19.69 2.12 -10.06
CA SER A 72 -20.10 1.49 -8.80
C SER A 72 -18.93 1.38 -7.81
N LEU A 73 -17.71 1.11 -8.26
CA LEU A 73 -16.49 1.12 -7.40
C LEU A 73 -16.22 2.52 -6.83
N ILE A 74 -16.38 3.55 -7.65
CA ILE A 74 -16.23 4.95 -7.19
C ILE A 74 -17.26 5.27 -6.11
N LEU A 75 -18.52 4.95 -6.35
CA LEU A 75 -19.59 5.20 -5.37
C LEU A 75 -19.42 4.34 -4.11
N ALA A 76 -19.04 3.08 -4.26
CA ALA A 76 -18.73 2.20 -3.14
C ALA A 76 -17.64 2.79 -2.23
N SER A 77 -16.56 3.31 -2.83
CA SER A 77 -15.47 3.94 -2.09
C SER A 77 -15.92 5.18 -1.30
N ASP A 78 -16.83 5.98 -1.87
CA ASP A 78 -17.42 7.12 -1.14
C ASP A 78 -18.36 6.64 0.00
N LEU A 79 -19.07 5.53 -0.21
CA LEU A 79 -19.94 4.94 0.82
C LEU A 79 -19.15 4.28 1.97
N ILE A 80 -17.92 3.84 1.76
CA ILE A 80 -17.03 3.34 2.84
C ILE A 80 -16.99 4.34 4.00
N ALA A 81 -16.86 5.64 3.70
CA ALA A 81 -16.84 6.67 4.74
C ALA A 81 -18.09 6.66 5.64
N THR A 82 -19.24 6.21 5.13
CA THR A 82 -20.48 6.12 5.93
C THR A 82 -20.57 4.86 6.79
N LYS A 83 -19.64 3.92 6.62
CA LYS A 83 -19.59 2.63 7.30
C LYS A 83 -18.42 2.52 8.30
N LEU A 84 -17.61 3.57 8.40
CA LEU A 84 -16.38 3.53 9.19
C LEU A 84 -16.65 3.25 10.67
N GLU A 85 -17.64 3.90 11.28
CA GLU A 85 -17.99 3.65 12.68
C GLU A 85 -18.34 2.17 12.93
N GLN A 86 -19.08 1.53 12.00
CA GLN A 86 -19.44 0.12 12.11
C GLN A 86 -18.24 -0.82 11.94
N ILE A 87 -17.32 -0.45 11.05
CA ILE A 87 -16.07 -1.20 10.82
C ILE A 87 -15.15 -1.06 12.03
N GLU A 88 -15.03 0.14 12.59
CA GLU A 88 -14.24 0.40 13.80
C GLU A 88 -14.78 -0.36 15.01
N GLU A 89 -16.10 -0.35 15.23
CA GLU A 89 -16.75 -1.12 16.29
C GLU A 89 -16.46 -2.63 16.14
N GLU A 90 -16.55 -3.18 14.91
CA GLU A 90 -16.25 -4.59 14.64
C GLU A 90 -14.77 -4.90 14.89
N ILE A 91 -13.83 -4.02 14.51
CA ILE A 91 -12.40 -4.16 14.80
C ILE A 91 -12.14 -4.16 16.31
N ASP A 92 -12.76 -3.23 17.04
CA ASP A 92 -12.57 -3.07 18.49
C ASP A 92 -13.13 -4.26 19.30
N GLU A 93 -14.16 -4.96 18.79
CA GLU A 93 -14.68 -6.19 19.40
C GLU A 93 -13.63 -7.32 19.47
N TYR A 94 -12.71 -7.38 18.50
CA TYR A 94 -11.60 -8.36 18.50
C TYR A 94 -10.50 -7.99 19.50
N ASN A 95 -10.37 -6.72 19.89
CA ASN A 95 -9.30 -6.19 20.74
C ASN A 95 -7.88 -6.65 20.29
N PRO A 96 -7.50 -6.45 19.00
CA PRO A 96 -6.28 -7.00 18.44
C PRO A 96 -5.03 -6.19 18.83
N ASP A 97 -3.87 -6.85 18.85
CA ASP A 97 -2.56 -6.18 18.91
C ASP A 97 -2.26 -5.47 17.59
N TYR A 98 -2.54 -6.16 16.46
CA TYR A 98 -2.24 -5.70 15.10
C TYR A 98 -3.45 -5.86 14.17
N VAL A 99 -3.65 -4.86 13.32
CA VAL A 99 -4.66 -4.87 12.26
C VAL A 99 -3.98 -4.69 10.91
N PHE A 100 -4.08 -5.67 10.03
CA PHE A 100 -3.61 -5.56 8.65
C PHE A 100 -4.76 -5.16 7.74
N ILE A 101 -4.62 -4.02 7.07
CA ILE A 101 -5.68 -3.39 6.30
C ILE A 101 -5.31 -3.43 4.82
N ASP A 102 -5.96 -4.33 4.08
CA ASP A 102 -5.83 -4.43 2.62
C ASP A 102 -6.73 -3.40 1.95
N THR A 103 -6.10 -2.46 1.22
CA THR A 103 -6.81 -1.34 0.59
C THR A 103 -7.24 -1.67 -0.85
N PRO A 104 -8.21 -0.93 -1.42
CA PRO A 104 -8.65 -1.12 -2.79
C PRO A 104 -7.50 -1.19 -3.80
N GLY A 105 -7.65 -2.05 -4.80
CA GLY A 105 -6.67 -2.23 -5.86
C GLY A 105 -6.32 -0.94 -6.61
N GLN A 106 -7.31 -0.07 -6.80
CA GLN A 106 -7.13 1.27 -7.34
C GLN A 106 -6.86 2.24 -6.20
N ILE A 107 -5.61 2.67 -6.05
CA ILE A 107 -5.16 3.50 -4.91
C ILE A 107 -5.90 4.84 -4.82
N GLU A 108 -6.40 5.35 -5.95
CA GLU A 108 -7.19 6.58 -6.03
C GLU A 108 -8.49 6.46 -5.23
N LEU A 109 -9.05 5.27 -5.15
CA LEU A 109 -10.30 5.01 -4.43
C LEU A 109 -10.13 5.04 -2.91
N PHE A 110 -8.90 4.88 -2.43
CA PHE A 110 -8.57 4.99 -1.01
C PHE A 110 -7.93 6.34 -0.69
N ALA A 111 -6.73 6.61 -1.20
CA ALA A 111 -5.94 7.75 -0.76
C ALA A 111 -6.45 9.11 -1.28
N TYR A 112 -7.10 9.16 -2.46
CA TYR A 112 -7.60 10.42 -3.04
C TYR A 112 -9.09 10.66 -2.77
N ARG A 113 -9.81 9.70 -2.19
CA ARG A 113 -11.15 9.90 -1.65
C ARG A 113 -11.06 10.33 -0.19
N LYS A 114 -12.16 10.88 0.33
CA LYS A 114 -12.24 11.30 1.75
C LYS A 114 -12.20 10.10 2.70
N SER A 115 -12.63 8.93 2.24
CA SER A 115 -12.77 7.72 3.06
C SER A 115 -11.44 7.26 3.66
N GLY A 116 -10.37 7.15 2.87
CA GLY A 116 -9.08 6.65 3.36
C GLY A 116 -8.44 7.55 4.42
N PRO A 117 -8.14 8.85 4.13
CA PRO A 117 -7.61 9.76 5.15
C PRO A 117 -8.53 9.91 6.37
N TYR A 118 -9.84 9.88 6.17
CA TYR A 118 -10.79 9.93 7.28
C TYR A 118 -10.72 8.66 8.14
N PHE A 119 -10.64 7.47 7.53
CA PHE A 119 -10.48 6.20 8.23
C PHE A 119 -9.20 6.19 9.07
N ILE A 120 -8.05 6.51 8.46
CA ILE A 120 -6.75 6.54 9.15
C ILE A 120 -6.77 7.49 10.35
N LYS A 121 -7.44 8.63 10.22
CA LYS A 121 -7.50 9.64 11.28
C LYS A 121 -8.38 9.24 12.46
N ASN A 122 -9.42 8.44 12.22
CA ASN A 122 -10.43 8.12 13.23
C ASN A 122 -10.29 6.72 13.80
N ILE A 123 -9.67 5.76 13.06
CA ILE A 123 -9.43 4.42 13.60
C ILE A 123 -8.62 4.50 14.89
N SER A 124 -9.11 3.84 15.93
CA SER A 124 -8.41 3.74 17.22
C SER A 124 -7.02 3.14 17.03
N ASN A 125 -5.98 3.76 17.56
CA ASN A 125 -4.61 3.32 17.32
C ASN A 125 -3.61 3.77 18.39
N GLU A 126 -2.56 2.97 18.58
CA GLU A 126 -1.28 3.35 19.19
C GLU A 126 -0.30 3.82 18.10
N ALA A 127 -0.35 3.16 16.93
CA ALA A 127 0.47 3.52 15.77
C ALA A 127 -0.22 3.14 14.46
N ASN A 128 -0.02 3.97 13.44
CA ASN A 128 -0.40 3.71 12.05
C ASN A 128 0.85 3.68 11.17
N VAL A 129 0.97 2.67 10.30
CA VAL A 129 2.07 2.54 9.33
C VAL A 129 1.48 2.20 7.97
N ASN A 130 1.98 2.84 6.92
CA ASN A 130 1.65 2.51 5.53
C ASN A 130 2.78 1.71 4.89
N LEU A 131 2.46 0.57 4.30
CA LEU A 131 3.35 -0.19 3.43
C LEU A 131 2.98 0.17 1.99
N PHE A 132 3.83 0.93 1.30
CA PHE A 132 3.60 1.26 -0.11
C PHE A 132 4.35 0.28 -1.01
N LEU A 133 3.62 -0.42 -1.88
CA LEU A 133 4.13 -1.49 -2.72
C LEU A 133 4.50 -1.01 -4.12
N PHE A 134 5.77 -1.12 -4.45
CA PHE A 134 6.33 -0.97 -5.79
C PHE A 134 6.33 -2.35 -6.47
N ASP A 135 5.57 -2.52 -7.54
CA ASP A 135 5.61 -3.74 -8.35
C ASP A 135 6.90 -3.77 -9.18
N ALA A 136 7.80 -4.69 -8.88
CA ALA A 136 9.10 -4.78 -9.54
C ALA A 136 9.00 -4.91 -11.06
N THR A 137 7.97 -5.59 -11.56
CA THR A 137 7.76 -5.72 -13.00
C THR A 137 7.36 -4.41 -13.68
N LEU A 138 6.67 -3.53 -12.96
CA LEU A 138 6.28 -2.22 -13.44
C LEU A 138 7.43 -1.22 -13.34
N VAL A 139 8.15 -1.21 -12.23
CA VAL A 139 9.22 -0.23 -11.95
C VAL A 139 10.60 -0.63 -12.50
N SER A 140 10.69 -1.67 -13.32
CA SER A 140 11.91 -2.04 -14.03
C SER A 140 12.32 -1.05 -15.13
N ASP A 141 11.38 -0.20 -15.56
CA ASP A 141 11.63 0.93 -16.45
C ASP A 141 11.87 2.22 -15.61
N PRO A 142 12.91 3.03 -15.91
CA PRO A 142 13.27 4.18 -15.10
C PRO A 142 12.18 5.26 -15.04
N SER A 143 11.41 5.49 -16.13
CA SER A 143 10.31 6.45 -16.15
C SER A 143 9.14 5.98 -15.29
N ASN A 144 8.85 4.67 -15.31
CA ASN A 144 7.84 4.08 -14.45
C ASN A 144 8.28 4.12 -12.98
N PHE A 145 9.56 3.84 -12.69
CA PHE A 145 10.09 3.95 -11.33
C PHE A 145 9.86 5.36 -10.77
N LEU A 146 10.26 6.40 -11.50
CA LEU A 146 10.05 7.80 -11.09
C LEU A 146 8.56 8.11 -10.89
N SER A 147 7.70 7.66 -11.81
CA SER A 147 6.26 7.90 -11.72
C SER A 147 5.65 7.27 -10.47
N ILE A 148 6.04 6.05 -10.14
CA ILE A 148 5.57 5.35 -8.92
C ILE A 148 6.17 5.96 -7.65
N ALA A 149 7.41 6.44 -7.69
CA ALA A 149 8.05 7.17 -6.59
C ALA A 149 7.31 8.48 -6.28
N LEU A 150 6.91 9.24 -7.30
CA LEU A 150 6.08 10.43 -7.15
C LEU A 150 4.68 10.08 -6.61
N LEU A 151 4.10 8.97 -7.04
CA LEU A 151 2.84 8.48 -6.50
C LEU A 151 2.98 8.10 -5.01
N ALA A 152 4.02 7.37 -4.63
CA ALA A 152 4.34 7.02 -3.24
C ALA A 152 4.47 8.27 -2.36
N SER A 153 5.17 9.29 -2.89
CA SER A 153 5.32 10.61 -2.28
C SER A 153 3.97 11.28 -2.02
N SER A 154 3.13 11.30 -3.04
CA SER A 154 1.79 11.89 -2.95
C SER A 154 0.91 11.15 -1.94
N ILE A 155 1.00 9.82 -1.86
CA ILE A 155 0.27 9.00 -0.88
C ILE A 155 0.74 9.30 0.55
N LYS A 156 2.07 9.34 0.79
CA LYS A 156 2.66 9.72 2.09
C LYS A 156 2.12 11.06 2.58
N LEU A 157 2.07 12.06 1.69
CA LEU A 157 1.53 13.39 1.99
C LEU A 157 0.03 13.39 2.30
N ARG A 158 -0.74 12.51 1.66
CA ARG A 158 -2.19 12.48 1.86
C ARG A 158 -2.63 11.68 3.07
N LEU A 159 -1.92 10.62 3.40
CA LEU A 159 -2.24 9.75 4.53
C LEU A 159 -1.66 10.29 5.84
N GLU A 160 -0.61 11.11 5.79
CA GLU A 160 0.04 11.75 6.95
C GLU A 160 0.50 10.76 8.03
N ILE A 161 0.88 9.54 7.62
CA ILE A 161 1.42 8.50 8.49
C ILE A 161 2.79 8.02 7.98
N PRO A 162 3.65 7.44 8.85
CA PRO A 162 4.90 6.82 8.44
C PRO A 162 4.69 5.82 7.30
N GLN A 163 5.60 5.81 6.32
CA GLN A 163 5.51 4.95 5.14
C GLN A 163 6.79 4.16 4.96
N ILE A 164 6.66 2.86 4.69
CA ILE A 164 7.73 1.95 4.30
C ILE A 164 7.55 1.63 2.83
N SER A 165 8.61 1.74 2.02
CA SER A 165 8.60 1.40 0.60
C SER A 165 9.04 -0.05 0.39
N ILE A 166 8.23 -0.85 -0.30
CA ILE A 166 8.46 -2.28 -0.51
C ILE A 166 8.50 -2.58 -2.01
N LEU A 167 9.59 -3.18 -2.49
CA LEU A 167 9.69 -3.71 -3.85
C LEU A 167 9.17 -5.14 -3.86
N THR A 168 7.98 -5.36 -4.39
CA THR A 168 7.35 -6.68 -4.46
C THR A 168 7.72 -7.43 -5.74
N LYS A 169 7.53 -8.76 -5.75
CA LYS A 169 7.75 -9.62 -6.92
C LYS A 169 9.20 -9.60 -7.43
N LYS A 170 10.17 -9.46 -6.55
CA LYS A 170 11.59 -9.46 -6.94
C LYS A 170 12.01 -10.73 -7.67
N ASP A 171 11.33 -11.84 -7.42
CA ASP A 171 11.49 -13.12 -8.08
C ASP A 171 11.29 -13.07 -9.61
N LEU A 172 10.56 -12.06 -10.12
CA LEU A 172 10.29 -11.86 -11.53
C LEU A 172 11.33 -10.99 -12.27
N ILE A 173 12.29 -10.38 -11.55
CA ILE A 173 13.22 -9.37 -12.10
C ILE A 173 14.70 -9.64 -11.76
N THR A 174 15.14 -10.87 -11.77
CA THR A 174 16.49 -11.31 -11.32
C THR A 174 17.64 -10.42 -11.81
N ASP A 175 17.59 -9.93 -13.06
CA ASP A 175 18.67 -9.17 -13.68
C ASP A 175 18.59 -7.64 -13.42
N SER A 176 17.44 -7.12 -13.04
CA SER A 176 17.19 -5.67 -12.87
C SER A 176 17.02 -5.23 -11.42
N GLN A 177 17.01 -6.14 -10.46
CA GLN A 177 16.83 -5.82 -9.04
C GLN A 177 17.88 -4.84 -8.54
N ASP A 178 19.15 -5.12 -8.77
CA ASP A 178 20.25 -4.26 -8.30
C ASP A 178 20.19 -2.84 -8.89
N ARG A 179 19.70 -2.73 -10.13
CA ARG A 179 19.53 -1.43 -10.80
C ARG A 179 18.40 -0.63 -10.15
N ILE A 180 17.27 -1.26 -9.86
CA ILE A 180 16.13 -0.61 -9.18
C ILE A 180 16.53 -0.14 -7.78
N LEU A 181 17.25 -0.96 -7.01
CA LEU A 181 17.73 -0.60 -5.69
C LEU A 181 18.73 0.57 -5.75
N LYS A 182 19.62 0.59 -6.73
CA LYS A 182 20.51 1.74 -6.97
C LYS A 182 19.76 3.02 -7.26
N TRP A 183 18.68 2.98 -8.06
CA TRP A 183 17.85 4.14 -8.31
C TRP A 183 17.16 4.68 -7.05
N ALA A 184 16.85 3.80 -6.10
CA ALA A 184 16.28 4.22 -4.81
C ALA A 184 17.33 4.86 -3.88
N ASP A 185 18.58 4.36 -3.92
CA ASP A 185 19.67 4.82 -3.06
C ASP A 185 20.42 6.02 -3.66
N ASP A 186 20.66 6.02 -4.97
CA ASP A 186 21.38 7.06 -5.70
C ASP A 186 20.64 7.46 -6.97
N PHE A 187 20.05 8.60 -6.90
CA PHE A 187 19.21 9.12 -7.98
C PHE A 187 20.00 9.63 -9.20
N SER A 188 21.29 9.82 -9.06
CA SER A 188 22.15 10.15 -10.22
C SER A 188 22.13 8.98 -11.23
N GLU A 189 22.12 7.75 -10.76
CA GLU A 189 21.98 6.56 -11.58
C GLU A 189 20.63 6.51 -12.32
N LEU A 190 19.53 6.91 -11.66
CA LEU A 190 18.23 7.00 -12.34
C LEU A 190 18.22 8.11 -13.39
N LEU A 191 18.84 9.27 -13.11
CA LEU A 191 18.94 10.36 -14.08
C LEU A 191 19.72 9.96 -15.32
N ASP A 192 20.81 9.23 -15.15
CA ASP A 192 21.61 8.75 -16.27
C ASP A 192 20.79 7.79 -17.16
N ASP A 193 20.03 6.90 -16.54
CA ASP A 193 19.17 5.96 -17.26
C ASP A 193 17.95 6.65 -17.94
N LEU A 194 17.43 7.72 -17.37
CA LEU A 194 16.37 8.55 -17.96
C LEU A 194 16.86 9.39 -19.14
N ASN A 195 18.16 9.76 -19.16
CA ASN A 195 18.77 10.61 -20.20
C ASN A 195 18.86 9.95 -21.56
N GLU A 196 18.83 8.65 -21.65
CA GLU A 196 18.86 7.95 -22.93
C GLU A 196 17.60 8.22 -23.80
N GLY A 197 16.59 8.91 -23.26
CA GLY A 197 15.25 9.06 -23.86
C GLY A 197 14.86 10.40 -24.49
N GLY A 198 15.60 11.53 -24.35
CA GLY A 198 15.35 12.78 -25.12
C GLY A 198 14.58 13.92 -24.41
N GLU A 199 13.80 14.73 -25.11
CA GLU A 199 13.29 16.09 -24.81
C GLU A 199 12.52 16.33 -23.46
N VAL A 200 12.21 15.32 -22.64
CA VAL A 200 11.52 15.48 -21.35
C VAL A 200 12.50 15.71 -20.18
N TYR A 201 13.78 15.77 -20.48
CA TYR A 201 14.89 15.76 -19.53
C TYR A 201 14.79 16.79 -18.41
N ASP A 202 14.58 18.07 -18.73
CA ASP A 202 14.61 19.14 -17.72
C ASP A 202 13.52 19.00 -16.65
N LEU A 203 12.30 18.60 -17.03
CA LEU A 203 11.20 18.43 -16.10
C LEU A 203 11.41 17.16 -15.25
N THR A 204 11.77 16.07 -15.92
CA THR A 204 12.00 14.77 -15.30
C THR A 204 13.13 14.83 -14.28
N SER A 205 14.24 15.52 -14.63
CA SER A 205 15.39 15.71 -13.72
C SER A 205 15.02 16.49 -12.48
N ARG A 206 14.26 17.59 -12.61
CA ARG A 206 13.80 18.40 -11.46
C ARG A 206 12.83 17.62 -10.56
N MET A 207 11.93 16.83 -11.14
CA MET A 207 11.03 15.96 -10.38
C MET A 207 11.83 14.91 -9.62
N ALA A 208 12.79 14.34 -10.28
CA ALA A 208 13.69 13.37 -9.74
C ALA A 208 14.50 13.92 -8.54
N GLU A 209 15.15 15.07 -8.70
CA GLU A 209 15.85 15.77 -7.62
C GLU A 209 14.94 16.04 -6.42
N THR A 210 13.69 16.46 -6.67
CA THR A 210 12.73 16.76 -5.60
C THR A 210 12.37 15.50 -4.80
N VAL A 211 12.19 14.36 -5.45
CA VAL A 211 11.89 13.08 -4.77
C VAL A 211 13.05 12.65 -3.89
N LEU A 212 14.30 12.85 -4.35
CA LEU A 212 15.50 12.59 -3.59
C LEU A 212 15.65 13.42 -2.33
N GLU A 213 15.61 14.76 -2.54
CA GLU A 213 15.80 15.71 -1.43
C GLU A 213 14.75 15.55 -0.35
N SER A 214 13.58 14.97 -0.71
CA SER A 214 12.48 14.77 0.22
C SER A 214 12.62 13.54 1.13
N ASN A 215 13.61 12.66 0.90
CA ASN A 215 13.78 11.37 1.61
C ASN A 215 12.46 10.60 1.71
N ILE A 216 11.65 10.60 0.65
CA ILE A 216 10.34 9.96 0.64
C ILE A 216 10.48 8.45 0.46
N ILE A 217 11.51 8.03 -0.26
CA ILE A 217 11.95 6.64 -0.35
C ILE A 217 13.19 6.51 0.54
N ASP A 218 12.99 6.27 1.85
CA ASP A 218 14.09 6.13 2.79
C ASP A 218 14.89 4.83 2.55
N GLU A 219 14.20 3.73 2.27
CA GLU A 219 14.74 2.40 2.00
C GLU A 219 13.72 1.64 1.17
N LEU A 220 14.14 1.05 0.05
CA LEU A 220 13.29 0.19 -0.76
C LEU A 220 13.58 -1.29 -0.45
N ILE A 221 12.67 -1.95 0.27
CA ILE A 221 12.88 -3.33 0.75
C ILE A 221 12.42 -4.33 -0.32
N PRO A 222 13.35 -5.10 -0.93
CA PRO A 222 12.99 -6.09 -1.94
C PRO A 222 12.38 -7.34 -1.31
N THR A 223 11.19 -7.74 -1.79
CA THR A 223 10.44 -8.88 -1.27
C THR A 223 9.94 -9.81 -2.38
N SER A 224 9.87 -11.11 -2.05
CA SER A 224 9.13 -12.12 -2.79
C SER A 224 8.16 -12.83 -1.84
N THR A 225 6.88 -12.80 -2.18
CA THR A 225 5.84 -13.53 -1.44
C THR A 225 5.80 -15.02 -1.83
N ILE A 226 6.47 -15.42 -2.93
CA ILE A 226 6.60 -16.82 -3.35
C ILE A 226 7.69 -17.52 -2.55
N ASP A 227 8.85 -16.85 -2.40
CA ASP A 227 10.03 -17.42 -1.74
C ASP A 227 10.11 -17.01 -0.25
N ASN A 228 9.20 -16.17 0.24
CA ASN A 228 9.21 -15.54 1.57
C ASN A 228 10.49 -14.75 1.87
N GLU A 229 11.13 -14.20 0.86
CA GLU A 229 12.34 -13.39 1.01
C GLU A 229 11.99 -11.91 1.28
N GLY A 230 12.80 -11.23 2.10
CA GLY A 230 12.62 -9.83 2.45
C GLY A 230 11.52 -9.57 3.50
N ILE A 231 10.79 -10.61 3.92
CA ILE A 231 9.67 -10.45 4.88
C ILE A 231 10.17 -10.05 6.27
N VAL A 232 11.29 -10.61 6.71
CA VAL A 232 11.89 -10.30 8.03
C VAL A 232 12.35 -8.83 8.07
N GLU A 233 12.89 -8.31 6.99
CA GLU A 233 13.31 -6.91 6.83
C GLU A 233 12.11 -5.96 6.92
N VAL A 234 10.98 -6.31 6.28
CA VAL A 234 9.73 -5.55 6.39
C VAL A 234 9.24 -5.51 7.83
N ILE A 235 9.22 -6.66 8.51
CA ILE A 235 8.79 -6.77 9.91
C ILE A 235 9.70 -5.93 10.82
N ALA A 236 11.02 -6.00 10.63
CA ALA A 236 11.97 -5.19 11.37
C ALA A 236 11.74 -3.69 11.15
N SER A 237 11.37 -3.27 9.94
CA SER A 237 11.07 -1.87 9.62
C SER A 237 9.75 -1.42 10.24
N ILE A 238 8.72 -2.27 10.24
CA ILE A 238 7.45 -2.02 10.94
C ILE A 238 7.73 -1.82 12.44
N SER A 239 8.48 -2.74 13.07
CA SER A 239 8.82 -2.67 14.51
C SER A 239 9.58 -1.40 14.85
N ARG A 240 10.57 -1.01 14.03
CA ARG A 240 11.33 0.25 14.23
C ARG A 240 10.46 1.51 14.24
N ILE A 241 9.39 1.54 13.43
CA ILE A 241 8.46 2.68 13.40
C ILE A 241 7.54 2.66 14.61
N ILE A 242 7.01 1.50 14.95
CA ILE A 242 6.09 1.33 16.07
C ILE A 242 6.79 1.63 17.39
N ASP A 243 8.02 1.12 17.60
CA ASP A 243 8.78 1.29 18.84
C ASP A 243 9.35 2.72 19.02
N ARG A 244 9.50 3.49 17.92
CA ARG A 244 9.91 4.90 17.98
C ARG A 244 8.76 5.87 18.30
N GLY A 245 7.53 5.38 18.25
CA GLY A 245 6.35 6.13 18.64
C GLY A 245 6.11 6.17 20.15
N GLU A 246 6.92 5.43 20.92
CA GLU A 246 7.00 5.55 22.38
C GLU A 246 8.10 6.57 22.76
#